data_dc50f39c3a28e59ed0230f63830646d6
#
_entry.id   dc50f39c3a28e59ed0230f63830646d6
#
_cell.length_a   1.000
_cell.length_b   1.000
_cell.length_c   1.000
_cell.angle_alpha   90.00
_cell.angle_beta   90.00
_cell.angle_gamma   90.00
#
_symmetry.space_group_name_H-M   'P 1'
#
loop_
_entity.id
_entity.type
_entity.pdbx_description
1 polymer ?
#
loop_
_entity_poly.entity_id
_entity_poly.type
_entity_poly.pdbx_seq_one_letter_code
_entity_poly.pdbx_strand_id
1 'polypeptide(L)'
;MGADTLLTRLRKALRKVADPAKAGAMQAYMKSAMPYHGVQTPLFRQVCREVFSEVSFDSASQWREQVLSLWRNARFREERYAALFLSGDKRALEFQTPSAVKMYEEFVTTGAWWDYVDTIASNRLGPILRNYPAPMRRKMLAWSECNDLWKRRCSIICQLGCKGQTDLELLYACIEPSLGSREFFLQKAIGWALRQYARTNPTEVRRYVQLYESRLSALSRREALKHL
;
A
#
# COMPACT_ATOMS: atom_id res chain seq x y z
N MET A 1 14.41 33.54 -10.03
CA MET A 1 14.77 32.13 -10.23
C MET A 1 13.91 31.32 -9.26
N GLY A 2 12.97 30.51 -9.78
CA GLY A 2 12.12 29.67 -8.91
C GLY A 2 12.99 28.65 -8.17
N ALA A 3 12.77 28.51 -6.86
CA ALA A 3 13.50 27.56 -6.05
C ALA A 3 13.44 26.16 -6.69
N ASP A 4 14.59 25.50 -6.79
CA ASP A 4 14.71 24.14 -7.33
C ASP A 4 14.12 23.15 -6.30
N THR A 5 12.78 23.03 -6.32
CA THR A 5 12.06 22.20 -5.37
C THR A 5 12.39 20.72 -5.57
N LEU A 6 12.22 19.92 -4.51
CA LEU A 6 12.40 18.46 -4.57
C LEU A 6 11.63 17.83 -5.74
N LEU A 7 10.39 18.29 -5.98
CA LEU A 7 9.57 17.84 -7.09
C LEU A 7 10.17 18.23 -8.45
N THR A 8 10.76 19.43 -8.57
CA THR A 8 11.42 19.88 -9.81
C THR A 8 12.65 19.02 -10.11
N ARG A 9 13.46 18.73 -9.10
CA ARG A 9 14.65 17.84 -9.23
C ARG A 9 14.22 16.43 -9.63
N LEU A 10 13.18 15.89 -8.98
CA LEU A 10 12.63 14.57 -9.31
C LEU A 10 12.13 14.50 -10.76
N ARG A 11 11.36 15.48 -11.21
CA ARG A 11 10.86 15.56 -12.58
C ARG A 11 11.97 15.61 -13.61
N LYS A 12 12.99 16.42 -13.33
CA LYS A 12 14.17 16.53 -14.22
C LYS A 12 14.90 15.18 -14.32
N ALA A 13 15.08 14.49 -13.20
CA ALA A 13 15.73 13.18 -13.17
C ALA A 13 14.90 12.09 -13.88
N LEU A 14 13.59 12.03 -13.62
CA LEU A 14 12.70 11.07 -14.30
C LEU A 14 12.64 11.29 -15.82
N ARG A 15 12.60 12.55 -16.29
CA ARG A 15 12.61 12.86 -17.72
C ARG A 15 13.88 12.42 -18.43
N LYS A 16 15.04 12.46 -17.76
CA LYS A 16 16.32 12.01 -18.34
C LYS A 16 16.35 10.51 -18.66
N VAL A 17 15.56 9.73 -17.93
CA VAL A 17 15.53 8.27 -18.04
C VAL A 17 14.17 7.75 -18.54
N ALA A 18 13.34 8.67 -19.03
CA ALA A 18 12.01 8.33 -19.54
C ALA A 18 12.10 7.45 -20.80
N ASP A 19 11.16 6.50 -20.90
CA ASP A 19 11.03 5.61 -22.05
C ASP A 19 9.60 5.70 -22.61
N PRO A 20 9.36 6.59 -23.58
CA PRO A 20 8.03 6.75 -24.18
C PRO A 20 7.45 5.47 -24.79
N ALA A 21 8.30 4.56 -25.26
CA ALA A 21 7.86 3.30 -25.83
C ALA A 21 7.22 2.37 -24.77
N LYS A 22 7.64 2.47 -23.51
CA LYS A 22 7.08 1.70 -22.39
C LYS A 22 5.92 2.40 -21.69
N ALA A 23 5.87 3.74 -21.75
CA ALA A 23 4.90 4.54 -21.00
C ALA A 23 3.45 4.15 -21.30
N GLY A 24 3.10 4.01 -22.59
CA GLY A 24 1.75 3.62 -23.01
C GLY A 24 1.32 2.24 -22.50
N ALA A 25 2.20 1.25 -22.60
CA ALA A 25 1.92 -0.11 -22.12
C ALA A 25 1.76 -0.15 -20.58
N MET A 26 2.59 0.59 -19.84
CA MET A 26 2.49 0.70 -18.38
C MET A 26 1.18 1.37 -17.97
N GLN A 27 0.78 2.43 -18.66
CA GLN A 27 -0.47 3.15 -18.40
C GLN A 27 -1.69 2.25 -18.66
N ALA A 28 -1.70 1.54 -19.78
CA ALA A 28 -2.77 0.61 -20.15
C ALA A 28 -2.90 -0.55 -19.16
N TYR A 29 -1.78 -1.18 -18.78
CA TYR A 29 -1.75 -2.25 -17.78
C TYR A 29 -2.34 -1.79 -16.44
N MET A 30 -1.98 -0.60 -15.99
CA MET A 30 -2.46 -0.04 -14.72
C MET A 30 -3.85 0.59 -14.84
N LYS A 31 -4.44 0.65 -16.04
CA LYS A 31 -5.72 1.35 -16.31
C LYS A 31 -5.71 2.77 -15.73
N SER A 32 -4.58 3.47 -15.87
CA SER A 32 -4.34 4.73 -15.20
C SER A 32 -4.80 5.92 -16.06
N ALA A 33 -5.55 6.85 -15.44
CA ALA A 33 -5.81 8.16 -16.04
C ALA A 33 -4.55 9.06 -16.03
N MET A 34 -3.62 8.82 -15.07
CA MET A 34 -2.35 9.54 -15.02
C MET A 34 -1.36 8.94 -16.04
N PRO A 35 -0.61 9.79 -16.77
CA PRO A 35 0.44 9.33 -17.67
C PRO A 35 1.62 8.73 -16.90
N TYR A 36 2.47 8.01 -17.64
CA TYR A 36 3.74 7.45 -17.17
C TYR A 36 4.91 8.10 -17.92
N HIS A 37 6.06 8.20 -17.24
CA HIS A 37 7.35 8.45 -17.90
C HIS A 37 7.89 7.19 -18.59
N GLY A 38 7.40 6.01 -18.23
CA GLY A 38 7.88 4.73 -18.73
C GLY A 38 9.11 4.19 -17.99
N VAL A 39 9.38 4.69 -16.79
CA VAL A 39 10.56 4.31 -16.00
C VAL A 39 10.29 3.05 -15.20
N GLN A 40 11.00 1.96 -15.54
CA GLN A 40 10.84 0.68 -14.85
C GLN A 40 11.42 0.70 -13.42
N THR A 41 10.89 -0.18 -12.55
CA THR A 41 11.17 -0.18 -11.11
C THR A 41 12.65 -0.13 -10.70
N PRO A 42 13.60 -0.88 -11.29
CA PRO A 42 15.00 -0.80 -10.87
C PRO A 42 15.59 0.59 -11.08
N LEU A 43 15.40 1.16 -12.26
CA LEU A 43 15.89 2.48 -12.63
C LEU A 43 15.16 3.59 -11.84
N PHE A 44 13.84 3.46 -11.68
CA PHE A 44 13.05 4.35 -10.84
C PHE A 44 13.60 4.42 -9.40
N ARG A 45 13.90 3.27 -8.79
CA ARG A 45 14.48 3.23 -7.43
C ARG A 45 15.86 3.87 -7.35
N GLN A 46 16.67 3.73 -8.39
CA GLN A 46 17.95 4.41 -8.48
C GLN A 46 17.77 5.92 -8.51
N VAL A 47 16.93 6.44 -9.39
CA VAL A 47 16.60 7.88 -9.48
C VAL A 47 16.10 8.41 -8.14
N CYS A 48 15.20 7.69 -7.47
CA CYS A 48 14.71 8.12 -6.15
C CYS A 48 15.83 8.18 -5.11
N ARG A 49 16.73 7.19 -5.06
CA ARG A 49 17.86 7.22 -4.12
C ARG A 49 18.79 8.40 -4.36
N GLU A 50 19.09 8.70 -5.62
CA GLU A 50 19.94 9.82 -6.00
C GLU A 50 19.28 11.16 -5.66
N VAL A 51 18.03 11.38 -6.06
CA VAL A 51 17.31 12.64 -5.82
C VAL A 51 17.05 12.89 -4.34
N PHE A 52 16.79 11.83 -3.57
CA PHE A 52 16.48 11.93 -2.14
C PHE A 52 17.69 11.79 -1.22
N SER A 53 18.91 11.60 -1.76
CA SER A 53 20.14 11.46 -0.93
C SER A 53 20.37 12.62 0.01
N GLU A 54 20.12 13.85 -0.45
CA GLU A 54 20.32 15.09 0.29
C GLU A 54 19.10 15.56 1.10
N VAL A 55 17.99 14.81 1.05
CA VAL A 55 16.80 15.17 1.82
C VAL A 55 17.03 14.85 3.30
N SER A 56 16.74 15.80 4.17
CA SER A 56 16.70 15.64 5.62
C SER A 56 15.29 15.89 6.15
N PHE A 57 15.03 15.37 7.32
CA PHE A 57 13.77 15.55 8.01
C PHE A 57 14.05 15.96 9.46
N ASP A 58 13.80 17.23 9.77
CA ASP A 58 14.01 17.78 11.12
C ASP A 58 12.82 17.49 12.05
N SER A 59 11.69 17.08 11.46
CA SER A 59 10.48 16.76 12.20
C SER A 59 9.50 15.89 11.39
N ALA A 60 8.60 15.21 12.10
CA ALA A 60 7.50 14.48 11.50
C ALA A 60 6.58 15.38 10.63
N SER A 61 6.45 16.66 10.96
CA SER A 61 5.66 17.61 10.17
C SER A 61 6.32 17.89 8.83
N GLN A 62 7.61 18.24 8.85
CA GLN A 62 8.39 18.52 7.64
C GLN A 62 8.43 17.29 6.71
N TRP A 63 8.67 16.08 7.27
CA TRP A 63 8.62 14.84 6.50
C TRP A 63 7.26 14.66 5.82
N ARG A 64 6.15 14.79 6.57
CA ARG A 64 4.80 14.65 5.99
C ARG A 64 4.53 15.70 4.92
N GLU A 65 4.94 16.93 5.13
CA GLU A 65 4.74 18.01 4.16
C GLU A 65 5.48 17.74 2.86
N GLN A 66 6.75 17.33 2.91
CA GLN A 66 7.53 16.98 1.73
C GLN A 66 6.91 15.81 0.95
N VAL A 67 6.50 14.75 1.67
CA VAL A 67 5.87 13.57 1.08
C VAL A 67 4.51 13.92 0.46
N LEU A 68 3.67 14.69 1.18
CA LEU A 68 2.37 15.16 0.67
C LEU A 68 2.52 16.11 -0.52
N SER A 69 3.53 16.97 -0.50
CA SER A 69 3.81 17.86 -1.64
C SER A 69 4.11 17.08 -2.91
N LEU A 70 4.95 16.03 -2.83
CA LEU A 70 5.20 15.14 -3.98
C LEU A 70 3.91 14.45 -4.45
N TRP A 71 3.10 13.93 -3.53
CA TRP A 71 1.87 13.20 -3.85
C TRP A 71 0.82 14.08 -4.53
N ARG A 72 0.52 15.22 -3.92
CA ARG A 72 -0.56 16.12 -4.34
C ARG A 72 -0.26 16.84 -5.66
N ASN A 73 1.02 17.15 -5.90
CA ASN A 73 1.45 17.84 -7.11
C ASN A 73 1.94 16.91 -8.22
N ALA A 74 1.79 15.59 -8.05
CA ALA A 74 2.17 14.61 -9.05
C ALA A 74 1.36 14.74 -10.34
N ARG A 75 2.05 14.76 -11.49
CA ARG A 75 1.48 14.78 -12.83
C ARG A 75 1.64 13.44 -13.55
N PHE A 76 2.63 12.65 -13.14
CA PHE A 76 2.93 11.32 -13.66
C PHE A 76 2.84 10.29 -12.52
N ARG A 77 2.55 9.06 -12.89
CA ARG A 77 2.35 8.01 -11.88
C ARG A 77 3.61 7.70 -11.09
N GLU A 78 4.77 7.76 -11.74
CA GLU A 78 6.06 7.58 -11.06
C GLU A 78 6.34 8.67 -10.01
N GLU A 79 5.80 9.88 -10.16
CA GLU A 79 5.91 10.92 -9.14
C GLU A 79 5.15 10.54 -7.86
N ARG A 80 3.97 9.89 -7.97
CA ARG A 80 3.27 9.30 -6.81
C ARG A 80 4.03 8.13 -6.19
N TYR A 81 4.63 7.27 -7.02
CA TYR A 81 5.51 6.22 -6.50
C TYR A 81 6.72 6.80 -5.76
N ALA A 82 7.26 7.93 -6.19
CA ALA A 82 8.34 8.62 -5.50
C ALA A 82 7.89 9.16 -4.13
N ALA A 83 6.68 9.68 -4.00
CA ALA A 83 6.10 10.04 -2.70
C ALA A 83 6.00 8.82 -1.77
N LEU A 84 5.53 7.66 -2.28
CA LEU A 84 5.51 6.41 -1.52
C LEU A 84 6.92 5.92 -1.17
N PHE A 85 7.89 6.08 -2.06
CA PHE A 85 9.27 5.73 -1.79
C PHE A 85 9.83 6.58 -0.65
N LEU A 86 9.68 7.91 -0.74
CA LEU A 86 10.12 8.86 0.29
C LEU A 86 9.41 8.65 1.62
N SER A 87 8.12 8.30 1.61
CA SER A 87 7.36 8.02 2.83
C SER A 87 7.93 6.84 3.64
N GLY A 88 8.70 5.96 3.03
CA GLY A 88 9.34 4.82 3.68
C GLY A 88 10.84 4.97 3.85
N ASP A 89 11.37 6.18 3.77
CA ASP A 89 12.77 6.44 4.00
C ASP A 89 13.20 6.03 5.42
N LYS A 90 14.35 5.38 5.53
CA LYS A 90 14.86 4.90 6.82
C LYS A 90 15.11 6.04 7.81
N ARG A 91 15.44 7.24 7.32
CA ARG A 91 15.65 8.45 8.13
C ARG A 91 14.37 8.96 8.79
N ALA A 92 13.20 8.52 8.31
CA ALA A 92 11.88 8.87 8.85
C ALA A 92 11.22 7.72 9.64
N LEU A 93 11.98 6.70 10.06
CA LEU A 93 11.41 5.55 10.78
C LEU A 93 10.77 5.95 12.11
N GLU A 94 11.35 6.91 12.82
CA GLU A 94 10.80 7.43 14.07
C GLU A 94 9.44 8.13 13.89
N PHE A 95 9.16 8.65 12.69
CA PHE A 95 7.91 9.31 12.35
C PHE A 95 6.81 8.33 11.91
N GLN A 96 7.12 7.04 11.74
CA GLN A 96 6.17 5.98 11.42
C GLN A 96 5.31 5.59 12.63
N THR A 97 4.45 6.50 13.03
CA THR A 97 3.57 6.38 14.22
C THR A 97 2.10 6.47 13.79
N PRO A 98 1.14 6.23 14.69
CA PRO A 98 -0.28 6.42 14.38
C PRO A 98 -0.63 7.82 13.84
N SER A 99 0.16 8.85 14.15
CA SER A 99 -0.04 10.22 13.60
C SER A 99 0.20 10.31 12.09
N ALA A 100 0.98 9.38 11.51
CA ALA A 100 1.22 9.31 10.07
C ALA A 100 0.04 8.70 9.29
N VAL A 101 -0.87 8.01 9.97
CA VAL A 101 -1.96 7.28 9.31
C VAL A 101 -2.86 8.19 8.49
N LYS A 102 -3.08 9.44 8.93
CA LYS A 102 -3.88 10.41 8.16
C LYS A 102 -3.28 10.71 6.77
N MET A 103 -1.96 10.80 6.67
CA MET A 103 -1.26 10.95 5.38
C MET A 103 -1.45 9.70 4.49
N TYR A 104 -1.31 8.53 5.06
CA TYR A 104 -1.53 7.28 4.32
C TYR A 104 -3.00 7.09 3.91
N GLU A 105 -3.94 7.52 4.75
CA GLU A 105 -5.36 7.53 4.41
C GLU A 105 -5.63 8.41 3.17
N GLU A 106 -5.02 9.59 3.09
CA GLU A 106 -5.11 10.43 1.90
C GLU A 106 -4.57 9.70 0.65
N PHE A 107 -3.44 9.02 0.76
CA PHE A 107 -2.88 8.25 -0.37
C PHE A 107 -3.79 7.10 -0.81
N VAL A 108 -4.38 6.39 0.15
CA VAL A 108 -5.33 5.29 -0.12
C VAL A 108 -6.55 5.80 -0.86
N THR A 109 -7.15 6.90 -0.38
CA THR A 109 -8.42 7.41 -0.93
C THR A 109 -8.24 8.19 -2.22
N THR A 110 -7.16 8.97 -2.37
CA THR A 110 -6.90 9.78 -3.58
C THR A 110 -6.10 9.03 -4.65
N GLY A 111 -5.36 7.99 -4.26
CA GLY A 111 -4.71 7.06 -5.18
C GLY A 111 -5.65 6.02 -5.74
N ALA A 112 -6.50 5.49 -4.89
CA ALA A 112 -7.62 4.59 -5.18
C ALA A 112 -7.28 3.48 -6.20
N TRP A 113 -6.11 2.84 -6.05
CA TRP A 113 -5.68 1.75 -6.92
C TRP A 113 -4.75 0.79 -6.18
N TRP A 114 -4.80 -0.49 -6.56
CA TRP A 114 -4.19 -1.60 -5.83
C TRP A 114 -2.68 -1.47 -5.58
N ASP A 115 -1.90 -0.94 -6.50
CA ASP A 115 -0.45 -0.85 -6.39
C ASP A 115 0.03 0.15 -5.31
N TYR A 116 -0.69 1.26 -5.16
CA TYR A 116 -0.46 2.19 -4.05
C TYR A 116 -0.94 1.58 -2.73
N VAL A 117 -2.19 1.09 -2.75
CA VAL A 117 -2.88 0.56 -1.56
C VAL A 117 -2.11 -0.60 -0.95
N ASP A 118 -1.64 -1.56 -1.76
CA ASP A 118 -0.92 -2.73 -1.28
C ASP A 118 0.43 -2.36 -0.67
N THR A 119 1.14 -1.40 -1.29
CA THR A 119 2.39 -0.87 -0.75
C THR A 119 2.17 -0.17 0.59
N ILE A 120 1.12 0.64 0.70
CA ILE A 120 0.79 1.37 1.94
C ILE A 120 0.38 0.38 3.04
N ALA A 121 -0.52 -0.53 2.74
CA ALA A 121 -1.03 -1.49 3.71
C ALA A 121 0.09 -2.34 4.31
N SER A 122 0.87 -3.01 3.47
CA SER A 122 1.88 -3.98 3.92
C SER A 122 3.16 -3.33 4.45
N ASN A 123 3.62 -2.24 3.80
CA ASN A 123 4.93 -1.67 4.08
C ASN A 123 4.91 -0.40 4.94
N ARG A 124 3.72 0.15 5.24
CA ARG A 124 3.58 1.34 6.10
C ARG A 124 2.66 1.04 7.28
N LEU A 125 1.39 0.72 7.00
CA LEU A 125 0.41 0.46 8.07
C LEU A 125 0.74 -0.80 8.87
N GLY A 126 1.24 -1.86 8.23
CA GLY A 126 1.65 -3.08 8.91
C GLY A 126 2.74 -2.87 9.96
N PRO A 127 3.88 -2.23 9.66
CA PRO A 127 4.88 -1.86 10.67
C PRO A 127 4.33 -0.98 11.80
N ILE A 128 3.49 0.02 11.48
CA ILE A 128 2.86 0.87 12.49
C ILE A 128 1.93 0.02 13.38
N LEU A 129 1.17 -0.92 12.81
CA LEU A 129 0.31 -1.83 13.57
C LEU A 129 1.11 -2.69 14.55
N ARG A 130 2.26 -3.23 14.14
CA ARG A 130 3.13 -4.02 15.04
C ARG A 130 3.69 -3.19 16.19
N ASN A 131 4.08 -1.95 15.94
CA ASN A 131 4.68 -1.09 16.96
C ASN A 131 3.64 -0.42 17.87
N TYR A 132 2.43 -0.21 17.36
CA TYR A 132 1.34 0.49 18.06
C TYR A 132 0.02 -0.30 17.92
N PRO A 133 -0.07 -1.52 18.47
CA PRO A 133 -1.19 -2.43 18.18
C PRO A 133 -2.54 -1.86 18.60
N ALA A 134 -2.68 -1.29 19.80
CA ALA A 134 -3.97 -0.86 20.32
C ALA A 134 -4.65 0.25 19.47
N PRO A 135 -4.01 1.39 19.13
CA PRO A 135 -4.64 2.40 18.27
C PRO A 135 -4.84 1.91 16.85
N MET A 136 -3.91 1.10 16.31
CA MET A 136 -4.01 0.63 14.93
C MET A 136 -5.06 -0.46 14.77
N ARG A 137 -5.23 -1.35 15.74
CA ARG A 137 -6.33 -2.34 15.75
C ARG A 137 -7.68 -1.62 15.62
N ARG A 138 -7.95 -0.61 16.43
CA ARG A 138 -9.18 0.20 16.33
C ARG A 138 -9.35 0.83 14.94
N LYS A 139 -8.25 1.37 14.39
CA LYS A 139 -8.28 2.00 13.05
C LYS A 139 -8.57 0.99 11.94
N MET A 140 -7.95 -0.20 11.98
CA MET A 140 -8.18 -1.24 10.97
C MET A 140 -9.60 -1.81 11.04
N LEU A 141 -10.15 -2.01 12.23
CA LEU A 141 -11.56 -2.40 12.40
C LEU A 141 -12.51 -1.34 11.81
N ALA A 142 -12.31 -0.07 12.14
CA ALA A 142 -13.12 1.02 11.55
C ALA A 142 -12.99 1.09 10.02
N TRP A 143 -11.80 0.78 9.47
CA TRP A 143 -11.62 0.75 8.02
C TRP A 143 -12.26 -0.46 7.36
N SER A 144 -12.33 -1.61 8.03
CA SER A 144 -12.98 -2.82 7.49
C SER A 144 -14.48 -2.66 7.28
N GLU A 145 -15.12 -1.80 8.06
CA GLU A 145 -16.57 -1.56 8.05
C GLU A 145 -16.99 -0.34 7.22
N CYS A 146 -16.02 0.49 6.78
CA CYS A 146 -16.35 1.72 6.04
C CYS A 146 -16.76 1.44 4.58
N ASN A 147 -17.40 2.44 3.94
CA ASN A 147 -17.85 2.32 2.55
C ASN A 147 -16.71 2.40 1.52
N ASP A 148 -15.49 2.81 1.91
CA ASP A 148 -14.37 2.95 0.98
C ASP A 148 -13.70 1.59 0.72
N LEU A 149 -13.76 1.15 -0.54
CA LEU A 149 -13.18 -0.11 -1.03
C LEU A 149 -11.71 -0.27 -0.64
N TRP A 150 -10.93 0.78 -0.79
CA TRP A 150 -9.49 0.72 -0.65
C TRP A 150 -9.04 0.74 0.81
N LYS A 151 -9.78 1.43 1.69
CA LYS A 151 -9.57 1.32 3.14
C LYS A 151 -9.91 -0.09 3.65
N ARG A 152 -11.03 -0.67 3.18
CA ARG A 152 -11.38 -2.06 3.48
C ARG A 152 -10.29 -3.03 3.01
N ARG A 153 -9.76 -2.81 1.79
CA ARG A 153 -8.64 -3.62 1.29
C ARG A 153 -7.41 -3.47 2.19
N CYS A 154 -7.04 -2.25 2.58
CA CYS A 154 -5.92 -1.99 3.51
C CYS A 154 -6.06 -2.77 4.81
N SER A 155 -7.23 -2.75 5.45
CA SER A 155 -7.46 -3.44 6.73
C SER A 155 -7.25 -4.95 6.61
N ILE A 156 -7.66 -5.56 5.50
CA ILE A 156 -7.50 -7.00 5.25
C ILE A 156 -6.01 -7.37 5.04
N ILE A 157 -5.26 -6.54 4.29
CA ILE A 157 -3.90 -6.91 3.87
C ILE A 157 -2.78 -6.23 4.67
N CYS A 158 -3.08 -5.42 5.70
CA CYS A 158 -2.06 -4.72 6.48
C CYS A 158 -1.12 -5.66 7.24
N GLN A 159 -1.52 -6.90 7.48
CA GLN A 159 -0.69 -7.91 8.15
C GLN A 159 0.09 -8.83 7.19
N LEU A 160 0.10 -8.54 5.88
CA LEU A 160 0.94 -9.30 4.94
C LEU A 160 2.40 -9.30 5.41
N GLY A 161 3.00 -10.47 5.48
CA GLY A 161 4.39 -10.62 5.93
C GLY A 161 4.60 -10.69 7.44
N CYS A 162 3.55 -10.55 8.28
CA CYS A 162 3.66 -10.72 9.73
C CYS A 162 3.97 -12.16 10.16
N LYS A 163 3.73 -13.15 9.29
CA LYS A 163 4.03 -14.56 9.56
C LYS A 163 3.43 -15.03 10.91
N GLY A 164 4.25 -15.60 11.80
CA GLY A 164 3.82 -16.03 13.13
C GLY A 164 3.37 -14.90 14.09
N GLN A 165 3.63 -13.64 13.73
CA GLN A 165 3.16 -12.47 14.49
C GLN A 165 1.82 -11.92 13.98
N THR A 166 1.14 -12.65 13.09
CA THR A 166 -0.19 -12.24 12.61
C THR A 166 -1.20 -12.32 13.75
N ASP A 167 -1.85 -11.21 14.07
CA ASP A 167 -3.04 -11.17 14.91
C ASP A 167 -4.23 -11.73 14.13
N LEU A 168 -4.52 -13.02 14.34
CA LEU A 168 -5.58 -13.72 13.60
C LEU A 168 -6.97 -13.18 13.93
N GLU A 169 -7.20 -12.79 15.18
CA GLU A 169 -8.48 -12.21 15.58
C GLU A 169 -8.75 -10.93 14.79
N LEU A 170 -7.75 -10.05 14.71
CA LEU A 170 -7.85 -8.84 13.90
C LEU A 170 -8.00 -9.14 12.41
N LEU A 171 -7.24 -10.11 11.88
CA LEU A 171 -7.33 -10.48 10.47
C LEU A 171 -8.74 -10.94 10.11
N TYR A 172 -9.32 -11.82 10.91
CA TYR A 172 -10.66 -12.36 10.69
C TYR A 172 -11.73 -11.28 10.87
N ALA A 173 -11.62 -10.45 11.89
CA ALA A 173 -12.52 -9.31 12.09
C ALA A 173 -12.46 -8.31 10.91
N CYS A 174 -11.29 -8.09 10.30
CA CYS A 174 -11.16 -7.25 9.11
C CYS A 174 -11.71 -7.91 7.83
N ILE A 175 -11.69 -9.24 7.74
CA ILE A 175 -12.26 -9.98 6.60
C ILE A 175 -13.79 -10.03 6.68
N GLU A 176 -14.35 -10.21 7.86
CA GLU A 176 -15.77 -10.55 8.05
C GLU A 176 -16.75 -9.56 7.40
N PRO A 177 -16.60 -8.22 7.50
CA PRO A 177 -17.49 -7.27 6.81
C PRO A 177 -17.42 -7.35 5.28
N SER A 178 -16.41 -8.03 4.75
CA SER A 178 -16.17 -8.20 3.30
C SER A 178 -16.51 -9.61 2.80
N LEU A 179 -16.95 -10.52 3.68
CA LEU A 179 -17.47 -11.84 3.26
C LEU A 179 -18.72 -11.64 2.42
N GLY A 180 -18.83 -12.38 1.30
CA GLY A 180 -19.94 -12.23 0.36
C GLY A 180 -19.85 -11.01 -0.56
N SER A 181 -18.84 -10.15 -0.40
CA SER A 181 -18.65 -9.00 -1.29
C SER A 181 -18.42 -9.46 -2.75
N ARG A 182 -19.06 -8.73 -3.69
CA ARG A 182 -18.85 -8.93 -5.14
C ARG A 182 -17.65 -8.16 -5.69
N GLU A 183 -17.03 -7.29 -4.87
CA GLU A 183 -15.90 -6.47 -5.25
C GLU A 183 -14.64 -7.32 -5.47
N PHE A 184 -14.17 -7.36 -6.72
CA PHE A 184 -12.99 -8.15 -7.12
C PHE A 184 -11.77 -7.92 -6.23
N PHE A 185 -11.48 -6.65 -5.92
CA PHE A 185 -10.30 -6.30 -5.12
C PHE A 185 -10.40 -6.73 -3.66
N LEU A 186 -11.61 -6.84 -3.08
CA LEU A 186 -11.82 -7.39 -1.74
C LEU A 186 -11.71 -8.91 -1.75
N GLN A 187 -12.31 -9.57 -2.73
CA GLN A 187 -12.17 -11.02 -2.88
C GLN A 187 -10.71 -11.45 -3.03
N LYS A 188 -9.94 -10.71 -3.83
CA LYS A 188 -8.49 -10.95 -4.00
C LYS A 188 -7.72 -10.66 -2.70
N ALA A 189 -8.07 -9.60 -1.96
CA ALA A 189 -7.43 -9.27 -0.68
C ALA A 189 -7.61 -10.39 0.34
N ILE A 190 -8.83 -10.90 0.51
CA ILE A 190 -9.16 -12.00 1.41
C ILE A 190 -8.32 -13.24 1.05
N GLY A 191 -8.38 -13.67 -0.19
CA GLY A 191 -7.65 -14.85 -0.64
C GLY A 191 -6.13 -14.68 -0.47
N TRP A 192 -5.58 -13.50 -0.76
CA TRP A 192 -4.15 -13.23 -0.61
C TRP A 192 -3.71 -13.21 0.85
N ALA A 193 -4.47 -12.56 1.73
CA ALA A 193 -4.15 -12.51 3.15
C ALA A 193 -4.13 -13.92 3.77
N LEU A 194 -5.16 -14.72 3.49
CA LEU A 194 -5.22 -16.12 3.93
C LEU A 194 -4.08 -16.97 3.33
N ARG A 195 -3.79 -16.84 2.04
CA ARG A 195 -2.67 -17.54 1.40
C ARG A 195 -1.31 -17.18 2.00
N GLN A 196 -1.10 -15.91 2.35
CA GLN A 196 0.14 -15.51 3.02
C GLN A 196 0.26 -16.14 4.40
N TYR A 197 -0.83 -16.17 5.15
CA TYR A 197 -0.83 -16.82 6.45
C TYR A 197 -0.73 -18.36 6.37
N ALA A 198 -1.23 -18.97 5.32
CA ALA A 198 -1.12 -20.40 5.07
C ALA A 198 0.33 -20.92 5.05
N ARG A 199 1.30 -20.06 4.70
CA ARG A 199 2.73 -20.38 4.80
C ARG A 199 3.22 -20.54 6.24
N THR A 200 2.48 -20.03 7.21
CA THR A 200 2.76 -20.11 8.64
C THR A 200 1.93 -21.21 9.30
N ASN A 201 0.63 -21.24 9.01
CA ASN A 201 -0.28 -22.25 9.54
C ASN A 201 -1.30 -22.69 8.48
N PRO A 202 -0.97 -23.72 7.68
CA PRO A 202 -1.85 -24.23 6.63
C PRO A 202 -3.13 -24.86 7.17
N THR A 203 -3.06 -25.51 8.33
CA THR A 203 -4.21 -26.18 8.96
C THR A 203 -5.26 -25.16 9.36
N GLU A 204 -4.86 -24.05 9.97
CA GLU A 204 -5.77 -22.99 10.38
C GLU A 204 -6.46 -22.35 9.16
N VAL A 205 -5.74 -22.13 8.05
CA VAL A 205 -6.36 -21.57 6.86
C VAL A 205 -7.36 -22.53 6.23
N ARG A 206 -7.08 -23.84 6.19
CA ARG A 206 -8.07 -24.85 5.74
C ARG A 206 -9.30 -24.82 6.62
N ARG A 207 -9.12 -24.81 7.96
CA ARG A 207 -10.22 -24.70 8.92
C ARG A 207 -11.08 -23.45 8.67
N TYR A 208 -10.45 -22.29 8.50
CA TYR A 208 -11.16 -21.03 8.24
C TYR A 208 -11.95 -21.09 6.92
N VAL A 209 -11.31 -21.55 5.84
CA VAL A 209 -11.97 -21.67 4.53
C VAL A 209 -13.17 -22.62 4.59
N GLN A 210 -13.05 -23.74 5.29
CA GLN A 210 -14.15 -24.69 5.48
C GLN A 210 -15.30 -24.07 6.30
N LEU A 211 -14.98 -23.39 7.39
CA LEU A 211 -15.97 -22.74 8.26
C LEU A 211 -16.79 -21.68 7.54
N TYR A 212 -16.14 -20.92 6.65
CA TYR A 212 -16.78 -19.82 5.91
C TYR A 212 -17.02 -20.13 4.43
N GLU A 213 -17.09 -21.42 4.06
CA GLU A 213 -17.19 -21.86 2.67
C GLU A 213 -18.35 -21.20 1.91
N SER A 214 -19.52 -21.11 2.51
CA SER A 214 -20.72 -20.53 1.91
C SER A 214 -20.68 -19.00 1.78
N ARG A 215 -19.85 -18.32 2.59
CA ARG A 215 -19.69 -16.85 2.61
C ARG A 215 -18.48 -16.39 1.81
N LEU A 216 -17.46 -17.23 1.63
CA LEU A 216 -16.29 -16.92 0.84
C LEU A 216 -16.57 -17.06 -0.66
N SER A 217 -16.18 -16.07 -1.45
CA SER A 217 -16.25 -16.18 -2.90
C SER A 217 -15.38 -17.33 -3.44
N ALA A 218 -15.75 -17.91 -4.58
CA ALA A 218 -14.95 -18.93 -5.25
C ALA A 218 -13.51 -18.43 -5.52
N LEU A 219 -13.37 -17.14 -5.86
CA LEU A 219 -12.06 -16.50 -6.04
C LEU A 219 -11.26 -16.48 -4.75
N SER A 220 -11.85 -16.04 -3.63
CA SER A 220 -11.17 -16.00 -2.34
C SER A 220 -10.71 -17.38 -1.88
N ARG A 221 -11.55 -18.40 -2.01
CA ARG A 221 -11.23 -19.79 -1.67
C ARG A 221 -10.06 -20.33 -2.51
N ARG A 222 -10.14 -20.18 -3.83
CA ARG A 222 -9.08 -20.60 -4.75
C ARG A 222 -7.74 -19.93 -4.44
N GLU A 223 -7.76 -18.61 -4.17
CA GLU A 223 -6.53 -17.87 -3.84
C GLU A 223 -5.98 -18.26 -2.46
N ALA A 224 -6.82 -18.49 -1.45
CA ALA A 224 -6.40 -18.90 -0.12
C ALA A 224 -5.71 -20.27 -0.13
N LEU A 225 -6.24 -21.23 -0.90
CA LEU A 225 -5.78 -22.61 -0.95
C LEU A 225 -4.72 -22.88 -2.03
N LYS A 226 -4.27 -21.87 -2.78
CA LYS A 226 -3.45 -22.04 -4.00
C LYS A 226 -2.16 -22.85 -3.80
N HIS A 227 -1.64 -22.93 -2.61
CA HIS A 227 -0.38 -23.63 -2.29
C HIS A 227 -0.52 -24.60 -1.10
N LEU A 228 -1.74 -25.07 -0.83
CA LEU A 228 -2.06 -26.02 0.24
C LEU A 228 -2.42 -27.40 -0.30
#